data_bf491ca4b06986219b8a500bc095e2f6
#
_entry.id   bf491ca4b06986219b8a500bc095e2f6
#
_cell.length_a   1.000
_cell.length_b   1.000
_cell.length_c   1.000
_cell.angle_alpha   90.00
_cell.angle_beta   90.00
_cell.angle_gamma   90.00
#
_symmetry.space_group_name_H-M   'P 1'
#
loop_
_entity.id
_entity.type
_entity.pdbx_description
1 polymer ?
#
loop_
_entity_poly.entity_id
_entity_poly.type
_entity_poly.pdbx_seq_one_letter_code
_entity_poly.pdbx_strand_id
1 'polypeptide(L)'
;MNYLSNYTVEEKAVLCITRSADINPDDEIYESTDDYRTHMKKVIKMRARLKPVRLEIEGNRHKEIKKYLSERLNISEQDIFKSQAPLDLKYVYKLTDKVSKEERKNGCYRPFVPALNRDFIPGVSVTKQILEEDKLLSFPFDSMDTFIELLKESAKDKETLSIKITIYRLARQARIVKYLCEAAENGKEVLVLMELRARFDEENNINYSEILEEAGCKVMYGMEDYKVHSKVCLITKKNSRGIYYITQIGTGNYNEKTSRLYTDLSLMTANVDIALEAAEVFQALSMGETVEETDHLLVAPHCLQNKVIHMIDREIEHAKAGEPAYIGLKMNSLTDKKIMEKLIKASKAGVKIDMVIRGICCLIPGVKGETDNIQVRSIVGRYLEHSRIYIFGTKGREKVYIASADFMTRNTLRRVEVAVPIYNTDIKMQLIEMFITMLSDNVKAREEDHNGNYKIPKNQDTPLNSQEFFYKQAYLNAKNVNS
;
A
#
# COMPACT_ATOMS: atom_id res chain seq x y z
N MET A 1 -32.32 -26.19 11.40
CA MET A 1 -33.77 -26.14 11.00
C MET A 1 -33.89 -26.76 9.63
N ASN A 2 -34.76 -27.73 9.48
CA ASN A 2 -34.93 -28.43 8.21
C ASN A 2 -36.05 -27.71 7.43
N TYR A 3 -35.70 -26.72 6.62
CA TYR A 3 -36.64 -25.90 5.85
C TYR A 3 -37.36 -26.68 4.75
N LEU A 4 -36.95 -27.94 4.50
CA LEU A 4 -37.45 -28.79 3.41
C LEU A 4 -38.12 -30.08 3.92
N SER A 5 -38.73 -30.04 5.11
CA SER A 5 -39.35 -31.23 5.74
C SER A 5 -40.43 -31.89 4.89
N ASN A 6 -41.05 -31.16 3.94
CA ASN A 6 -42.10 -31.66 3.04
C ASN A 6 -41.60 -32.03 1.64
N TYR A 7 -40.29 -32.04 1.42
CA TYR A 7 -39.68 -32.33 0.12
C TYR A 7 -38.60 -33.40 0.25
N THR A 8 -38.46 -34.23 -0.77
CA THR A 8 -37.33 -35.12 -0.92
C THR A 8 -36.21 -34.36 -1.64
N VAL A 9 -35.04 -34.26 -1.01
CA VAL A 9 -33.88 -33.62 -1.62
C VAL A 9 -33.20 -34.61 -2.56
N GLU A 10 -33.34 -34.41 -3.86
CA GLU A 10 -32.72 -35.26 -4.89
C GLU A 10 -31.25 -34.92 -5.13
N GLU A 11 -30.93 -33.62 -5.16
CA GLU A 11 -29.56 -33.11 -5.40
C GLU A 11 -29.27 -31.85 -4.61
N LYS A 12 -28.01 -31.71 -4.15
CA LYS A 12 -27.51 -30.50 -3.49
C LYS A 12 -26.13 -30.18 -3.98
N ALA A 13 -25.80 -28.89 -4.13
CA ALA A 13 -24.48 -28.41 -4.51
C ALA A 13 -24.12 -27.14 -3.77
N VAL A 14 -22.81 -26.96 -3.53
CA VAL A 14 -22.26 -25.67 -3.09
C VAL A 14 -21.86 -24.90 -4.33
N LEU A 15 -22.23 -23.63 -4.38
CA LEU A 15 -22.06 -22.76 -5.53
C LEU A 15 -21.31 -21.50 -5.15
N CYS A 16 -20.48 -21.00 -6.08
CA CYS A 16 -19.90 -19.67 -6.01
C CYS A 16 -20.16 -18.94 -7.33
N ILE A 17 -20.81 -17.78 -7.25
CA ILE A 17 -21.14 -16.94 -8.42
C ILE A 17 -20.24 -15.72 -8.40
N THR A 18 -19.44 -15.54 -9.46
CA THR A 18 -18.74 -14.30 -9.72
C THR A 18 -19.58 -13.45 -10.68
N ARG A 19 -19.89 -12.22 -10.27
CA ARG A 19 -20.61 -11.27 -11.12
C ARG A 19 -19.63 -10.32 -11.77
N SER A 20 -20.00 -9.75 -12.91
CA SER A 20 -19.27 -8.66 -13.51
C SER A 20 -19.05 -7.54 -12.48
N ALA A 21 -17.90 -6.92 -12.52
CA ALA A 21 -17.57 -5.74 -11.70
C ALA A 21 -17.48 -4.48 -12.58
N ASP A 22 -17.84 -4.58 -13.85
CA ASP A 22 -17.74 -3.55 -14.88
C ASP A 22 -18.89 -2.52 -14.80
N ILE A 23 -19.19 -2.05 -13.62
CA ILE A 23 -19.76 -0.71 -13.48
C ILE A 23 -18.58 0.18 -13.11
N ASN A 24 -18.17 0.97 -14.05
CA ASN A 24 -17.36 2.13 -13.73
C ASN A 24 -18.34 3.19 -13.19
N PRO A 25 -18.14 3.75 -12.00
CA PRO A 25 -18.98 4.84 -11.51
C PRO A 25 -19.07 6.01 -12.50
N ASP A 26 -18.06 6.11 -13.35
CA ASP A 26 -17.91 7.17 -14.36
C ASP A 26 -18.67 6.89 -15.68
N ASP A 27 -19.17 5.65 -15.89
CA ASP A 27 -19.91 5.25 -17.10
C ASP A 27 -21.44 5.48 -16.97
N GLU A 28 -21.94 5.75 -15.77
CA GLU A 28 -23.34 6.12 -15.57
C GLU A 28 -23.50 7.64 -15.59
N ILE A 29 -24.53 8.11 -16.31
CA ILE A 29 -24.90 9.51 -16.37
C ILE A 29 -25.07 10.01 -14.94
N TYR A 30 -24.07 10.78 -14.50
CA TYR A 30 -24.12 11.53 -13.27
C TYR A 30 -25.17 12.64 -13.47
N GLU A 31 -26.37 12.43 -12.92
CA GLU A 31 -27.33 13.53 -12.83
C GLU A 31 -26.70 14.57 -11.89
N SER A 32 -26.40 15.75 -12.39
CA SER A 32 -25.71 16.85 -11.72
C SER A 32 -26.34 17.32 -10.39
N THR A 33 -27.44 16.71 -9.99
CA THR A 33 -28.19 16.97 -8.76
C THR A 33 -27.88 15.99 -7.62
N ASP A 34 -27.26 14.83 -7.91
CA ASP A 34 -26.93 13.83 -6.88
C ASP A 34 -25.54 14.11 -6.28
N ASP A 35 -25.44 14.05 -4.96
CA ASP A 35 -24.17 13.98 -4.24
C ASP A 35 -23.39 12.72 -4.66
N TYR A 36 -22.08 12.83 -4.92
CA TYR A 36 -21.22 11.73 -5.37
C TYR A 36 -21.30 10.50 -4.45
N ARG A 37 -21.45 10.69 -3.16
CA ARG A 37 -21.68 9.63 -2.17
C ARG A 37 -22.98 8.87 -2.44
N THR A 38 -24.07 9.57 -2.73
CA THR A 38 -25.37 8.98 -3.07
C THR A 38 -25.27 8.19 -4.36
N HIS A 39 -24.56 8.70 -5.37
CA HIS A 39 -24.24 7.98 -6.59
C HIS A 39 -23.47 6.68 -6.29
N MET A 40 -22.41 6.72 -5.50
CA MET A 40 -21.65 5.54 -5.11
C MET A 40 -22.48 4.49 -4.34
N LYS A 41 -23.41 4.91 -3.48
CA LYS A 41 -24.37 3.99 -2.82
C LYS A 41 -25.25 3.28 -3.87
N LYS A 42 -25.71 3.98 -4.91
CA LYS A 42 -26.47 3.37 -6.03
C LYS A 42 -25.62 2.36 -6.80
N VAL A 43 -24.39 2.72 -7.18
CA VAL A 43 -23.41 1.86 -7.88
C VAL A 43 -23.13 0.57 -7.10
N ILE A 44 -22.91 0.65 -5.78
CA ILE A 44 -22.68 -0.53 -4.94
C ILE A 44 -23.89 -1.48 -4.95
N LYS A 45 -25.11 -0.94 -4.84
CA LYS A 45 -26.34 -1.74 -4.92
C LYS A 45 -26.51 -2.40 -6.29
N MET A 46 -26.16 -1.72 -7.37
CA MET A 46 -26.25 -2.26 -8.72
C MET A 46 -25.23 -3.37 -8.99
N ARG A 47 -24.01 -3.27 -8.45
CA ARG A 47 -23.01 -4.35 -8.57
C ARG A 47 -23.50 -5.70 -8.07
N ALA A 48 -24.33 -5.73 -7.04
CA ALA A 48 -24.93 -6.97 -6.53
C ALA A 48 -25.89 -7.63 -7.53
N ARG A 49 -26.39 -6.89 -8.53
CA ARG A 49 -27.33 -7.33 -9.55
C ARG A 49 -26.70 -7.53 -10.93
N LEU A 50 -25.40 -7.26 -11.08
CA LEU A 50 -24.74 -7.41 -12.36
C LEU A 50 -24.75 -8.85 -12.87
N LYS A 51 -24.61 -8.99 -14.19
CA LYS A 51 -24.61 -10.27 -14.88
C LYS A 51 -23.57 -11.23 -14.27
N PRO A 52 -23.94 -12.46 -13.95
CA PRO A 52 -22.98 -13.50 -13.64
C PRO A 52 -22.04 -13.74 -14.81
N VAL A 53 -20.73 -13.80 -14.55
CA VAL A 53 -19.70 -14.06 -15.56
C VAL A 53 -18.93 -15.35 -15.29
N ARG A 54 -19.10 -15.95 -14.10
CA ARG A 54 -18.48 -17.21 -13.73
C ARG A 54 -19.35 -17.90 -12.68
N LEU A 55 -19.59 -19.20 -12.86
CA LEU A 55 -20.21 -20.07 -11.88
C LEU A 55 -19.25 -21.21 -11.54
N GLU A 56 -18.98 -21.41 -10.26
CA GLU A 56 -18.23 -22.55 -9.76
C GLU A 56 -19.14 -23.47 -8.97
N ILE A 57 -19.04 -24.77 -9.23
CA ILE A 57 -19.85 -25.82 -8.56
C ILE A 57 -18.88 -26.81 -7.92
N GLU A 58 -19.06 -27.08 -6.63
CA GLU A 58 -18.29 -28.07 -5.91
C GLU A 58 -18.70 -29.49 -6.30
N GLY A 59 -17.72 -30.34 -6.66
CA GLY A 59 -17.94 -31.76 -7.00
C GLY A 59 -18.18 -32.02 -8.49
N ASN A 60 -18.43 -33.32 -8.82
CA ASN A 60 -18.44 -33.80 -10.21
C ASN A 60 -19.81 -34.21 -10.75
N ARG A 61 -20.85 -34.28 -9.92
CA ARG A 61 -22.16 -34.88 -10.26
C ARG A 61 -23.30 -33.89 -10.06
N HIS A 62 -23.42 -32.90 -10.95
CA HIS A 62 -24.47 -31.88 -10.83
C HIS A 62 -24.99 -31.47 -12.22
N LYS A 63 -25.40 -32.46 -13.05
CA LYS A 63 -25.79 -32.17 -14.44
C LYS A 63 -27.12 -31.36 -14.50
N GLU A 64 -28.09 -31.74 -13.69
CA GLU A 64 -29.41 -31.09 -13.68
C GLU A 64 -29.30 -29.68 -13.03
N ILE A 65 -28.58 -29.56 -11.90
CA ILE A 65 -28.35 -28.28 -11.27
C ILE A 65 -27.56 -27.35 -12.22
N LYS A 66 -26.56 -27.88 -12.94
CA LYS A 66 -25.79 -27.10 -13.92
C LYS A 66 -26.66 -26.51 -15.01
N LYS A 67 -27.55 -27.36 -15.61
CA LYS A 67 -28.47 -26.92 -16.65
C LYS A 67 -29.44 -25.86 -16.13
N TYR A 68 -30.09 -26.13 -15.01
CA TYR A 68 -31.01 -25.20 -14.37
C TYR A 68 -30.38 -23.83 -14.08
N LEU A 69 -29.16 -23.83 -13.52
CA LEU A 69 -28.46 -22.59 -13.20
C LEU A 69 -27.97 -21.84 -14.44
N SER A 70 -27.54 -22.56 -15.49
CA SER A 70 -27.15 -21.95 -16.76
C SER A 70 -28.33 -21.15 -17.36
N GLU A 71 -29.52 -21.74 -17.38
CA GLU A 71 -30.74 -21.10 -17.88
C GLU A 71 -31.16 -19.91 -16.97
N ARG A 72 -31.21 -20.12 -15.65
CA ARG A 72 -31.68 -19.11 -14.68
C ARG A 72 -30.76 -17.92 -14.54
N LEU A 73 -29.44 -18.12 -14.63
CA LEU A 73 -28.43 -17.09 -14.50
C LEU A 73 -28.02 -16.49 -15.84
N ASN A 74 -28.55 -17.03 -16.95
CA ASN A 74 -28.14 -16.65 -18.31
C ASN A 74 -26.62 -16.65 -18.47
N ILE A 75 -25.98 -17.77 -18.06
CA ILE A 75 -24.53 -17.97 -18.11
C ILE A 75 -24.20 -19.11 -19.07
N SER A 76 -23.19 -18.94 -19.90
CA SER A 76 -22.73 -19.97 -20.83
C SER A 76 -22.21 -21.20 -20.07
N GLU A 77 -22.41 -22.40 -20.63
CA GLU A 77 -21.83 -23.62 -20.06
C GLU A 77 -20.28 -23.56 -19.98
N GLN A 78 -19.65 -22.79 -20.85
CA GLN A 78 -18.19 -22.58 -20.87
C GLN A 78 -17.70 -21.78 -19.64
N ASP A 79 -18.58 -20.99 -19.05
CA ASP A 79 -18.30 -20.17 -17.87
C ASP A 79 -18.68 -20.88 -16.56
N ILE A 80 -19.04 -22.18 -16.64
CA ILE A 80 -19.37 -23.02 -15.49
C ILE A 80 -18.24 -24.00 -15.22
N PHE A 81 -17.56 -23.80 -14.10
CA PHE A 81 -16.38 -24.54 -13.69
C PHE A 81 -16.72 -25.53 -12.56
N LYS A 82 -16.13 -26.72 -12.63
CA LYS A 82 -16.19 -27.70 -11.55
C LYS A 82 -14.99 -27.54 -10.64
N SER A 83 -15.21 -27.51 -9.33
CA SER A 83 -14.14 -27.45 -8.34
C SER A 83 -14.15 -28.70 -7.47
N GLN A 84 -12.99 -29.30 -7.26
CA GLN A 84 -12.78 -30.36 -6.26
C GLN A 84 -12.34 -29.80 -4.90
N ALA A 85 -11.94 -28.54 -4.87
CA ALA A 85 -11.60 -27.81 -3.66
C ALA A 85 -12.81 -27.00 -3.15
N PRO A 86 -12.88 -26.71 -1.84
CA PRO A 86 -13.90 -25.84 -1.30
C PRO A 86 -13.92 -24.48 -2.00
N LEU A 87 -15.09 -24.00 -2.39
CA LEU A 87 -15.26 -22.78 -3.21
C LEU A 87 -14.99 -21.49 -2.44
N ASP A 88 -15.24 -21.47 -1.14
CA ASP A 88 -14.93 -20.32 -0.28
C ASP A 88 -13.91 -20.72 0.79
N LEU A 89 -12.66 -20.28 0.63
CA LEU A 89 -11.59 -20.57 1.57
C LEU A 89 -11.60 -19.67 2.81
N LYS A 90 -12.56 -18.76 2.96
CA LYS A 90 -12.63 -17.88 4.14
C LYS A 90 -12.79 -18.63 5.46
N TYR A 91 -13.33 -19.86 5.43
CA TYR A 91 -13.42 -20.72 6.62
C TYR A 91 -12.03 -21.00 7.24
N VAL A 92 -10.96 -20.97 6.42
CA VAL A 92 -9.58 -21.19 6.88
C VAL A 92 -9.18 -20.18 7.97
N TYR A 93 -9.68 -18.95 7.92
CA TYR A 93 -9.44 -17.96 8.98
C TYR A 93 -9.99 -18.39 10.36
N LYS A 94 -11.00 -19.26 10.37
CA LYS A 94 -11.59 -19.82 11.61
C LYS A 94 -11.02 -21.19 11.99
N LEU A 95 -10.23 -21.81 11.13
CA LEU A 95 -9.64 -23.13 11.42
C LEU A 95 -8.71 -23.06 12.63
N THR A 96 -7.95 -21.99 12.79
CA THR A 96 -7.06 -21.80 13.93
C THR A 96 -7.77 -21.87 15.28
N ASP A 97 -9.08 -21.58 15.33
CA ASP A 97 -9.88 -21.66 16.55
C ASP A 97 -10.39 -23.09 16.84
N LYS A 98 -10.29 -23.97 15.85
CA LYS A 98 -10.77 -25.37 15.91
C LYS A 98 -9.68 -26.41 16.04
N VAL A 99 -8.42 -26.03 15.76
CA VAL A 99 -7.27 -26.93 15.91
C VAL A 99 -6.74 -26.94 17.35
N SER A 100 -6.08 -28.02 17.74
CA SER A 100 -5.47 -28.15 19.06
C SER A 100 -4.36 -27.11 19.30
N LYS A 101 -4.01 -26.87 20.55
CA LYS A 101 -2.90 -25.95 20.91
C LYS A 101 -1.57 -26.41 20.30
N GLU A 102 -1.36 -27.70 20.19
CA GLU A 102 -0.13 -28.28 19.63
C GLU A 102 -0.07 -28.09 18.11
N GLU A 103 -1.14 -28.39 17.39
CA GLU A 103 -1.24 -28.14 15.95
C GLU A 103 -1.07 -26.64 15.62
N ARG A 104 -1.69 -25.77 16.43
CA ARG A 104 -1.52 -24.32 16.29
C ARG A 104 -0.06 -23.90 16.49
N LYS A 105 0.64 -24.46 17.50
CA LYS A 105 2.05 -24.18 17.76
C LYS A 105 2.96 -24.61 16.61
N ASN A 106 2.64 -25.73 15.96
CA ASN A 106 3.43 -26.30 14.87
C ASN A 106 3.07 -25.72 13.49
N GLY A 107 1.79 -25.34 13.28
CA GLY A 107 1.26 -24.89 12.00
C GLY A 107 1.11 -23.37 11.83
N CYS A 108 1.25 -22.59 12.90
CA CYS A 108 1.07 -21.14 12.86
C CYS A 108 2.32 -20.40 13.34
N TYR A 109 2.56 -19.24 12.77
CA TYR A 109 3.55 -18.32 13.32
C TYR A 109 3.19 -17.90 14.75
N ARG A 110 4.19 -17.70 15.60
CA ARG A 110 3.96 -17.12 16.93
C ARG A 110 3.34 -15.72 16.76
N PRO A 111 2.31 -15.36 17.58
CA PRO A 111 1.75 -14.02 17.54
C PRO A 111 2.86 -12.97 17.70
N PHE A 112 2.79 -11.93 16.88
CA PHE A 112 3.70 -10.81 16.97
C PHE A 112 2.92 -9.58 17.46
N VAL A 113 3.49 -8.89 18.43
CA VAL A 113 3.01 -7.59 18.91
C VAL A 113 4.00 -6.56 18.42
N PRO A 114 3.59 -5.58 17.59
CA PRO A 114 4.47 -4.49 17.16
C PRO A 114 5.08 -3.77 18.35
N ALA A 115 6.37 -3.49 18.27
CA ALA A 115 7.09 -2.78 19.31
C ALA A 115 6.87 -1.27 19.22
N LEU A 116 7.09 -0.54 20.31
CA LEU A 116 7.33 0.89 20.22
C LEU A 116 8.66 1.10 19.46
N ASN A 117 8.64 1.97 18.47
CA ASN A 117 9.86 2.28 17.72
C ASN A 117 10.91 2.90 18.65
N ARG A 118 12.16 2.42 18.55
CA ARG A 118 13.27 2.82 19.45
C ARG A 118 13.61 4.30 19.40
N ASP A 119 13.32 4.96 18.26
CA ASP A 119 13.64 6.36 18.03
C ASP A 119 12.62 7.31 18.68
N PHE A 120 11.60 6.74 19.37
CA PHE A 120 10.62 7.47 20.16
C PHE A 120 10.79 7.22 21.66
N ILE A 121 10.95 8.29 22.41
CA ILE A 121 11.04 8.27 23.87
C ILE A 121 9.61 8.24 24.45
N PRO A 122 9.23 7.18 25.20
CA PRO A 122 7.92 7.09 25.83
C PRO A 122 7.65 8.28 26.76
N GLY A 123 6.41 8.81 26.72
CA GLY A 123 5.99 9.92 27.56
C GLY A 123 6.45 11.30 27.10
N VAL A 124 7.27 11.38 26.06
CA VAL A 124 7.63 12.65 25.40
C VAL A 124 6.69 12.87 24.21
N SER A 125 6.25 14.10 23.98
CA SER A 125 5.40 14.46 22.85
C SER A 125 5.99 14.00 21.52
N VAL A 126 5.21 13.28 20.72
CA VAL A 126 5.60 12.81 19.37
C VAL A 126 5.94 14.00 18.48
N THR A 127 5.14 15.08 18.56
CA THR A 127 5.39 16.33 17.82
C THR A 127 6.75 16.89 18.12
N LYS A 128 7.16 16.99 19.40
CA LYS A 128 8.47 17.54 19.79
C LYS A 128 9.60 16.71 19.23
N GLN A 129 9.49 15.39 19.28
CA GLN A 129 10.53 14.49 18.79
C GLN A 129 10.71 14.56 17.25
N ILE A 130 9.60 14.80 16.51
CA ILE A 130 9.66 14.99 15.05
C ILE A 130 10.28 16.37 14.71
N LEU A 131 10.05 17.38 15.54
CA LEU A 131 10.68 18.71 15.36
C LEU A 131 12.19 18.68 15.56
N GLU A 132 12.69 17.75 16.36
CA GLU A 132 14.14 17.58 16.60
C GLU A 132 14.79 16.79 15.45
N GLU A 133 14.12 15.76 14.92
CA GLU A 133 14.66 14.89 13.90
C GLU A 133 13.55 14.12 13.17
N ASP A 134 13.73 13.90 11.87
CA ASP A 134 12.87 13.02 11.09
C ASP A 134 12.77 11.63 11.73
N LYS A 135 11.58 11.03 11.67
CA LYS A 135 11.31 9.70 12.24
C LYS A 135 10.73 8.77 11.19
N LEU A 136 11.19 7.52 11.21
CA LEU A 136 10.69 6.46 10.33
C LEU A 136 10.04 5.34 11.15
N LEU A 137 8.79 4.99 10.82
CA LEU A 137 8.16 3.75 11.29
C LEU A 137 8.23 2.68 10.21
N SER A 138 8.57 1.47 10.61
CA SER A 138 8.63 0.28 9.75
C SER A 138 7.61 -0.77 10.20
N PHE A 139 6.46 -0.81 9.52
CA PHE A 139 5.45 -1.81 9.79
C PHE A 139 5.83 -3.18 9.17
N PRO A 140 5.41 -4.28 9.78
CA PRO A 140 4.60 -4.44 10.98
C PRO A 140 5.42 -4.43 12.28
N PHE A 141 6.73 -4.15 12.20
CA PHE A 141 7.67 -4.29 13.32
C PHE A 141 7.45 -3.19 14.36
N ASP A 142 7.20 -1.96 13.90
CA ASP A 142 6.82 -0.84 14.74
C ASP A 142 5.28 -0.73 14.89
N SER A 143 4.84 -0.15 16.01
CA SER A 143 3.42 0.10 16.23
C SER A 143 2.92 1.33 15.49
N MET A 144 1.75 1.24 14.87
CA MET A 144 1.02 2.40 14.34
C MET A 144 0.53 3.36 15.43
N ASP A 145 0.59 2.94 16.69
CA ASP A 145 0.14 3.74 17.84
C ASP A 145 0.88 5.07 17.93
N THR A 146 2.14 5.13 17.48
CA THR A 146 2.92 6.38 17.44
C THR A 146 2.29 7.42 16.52
N PHE A 147 1.85 7.04 15.31
CA PHE A 147 1.14 7.96 14.42
C PHE A 147 -0.25 8.35 14.97
N ILE A 148 -0.93 7.41 15.61
CA ILE A 148 -2.22 7.67 16.24
C ILE A 148 -2.05 8.65 17.42
N GLU A 149 -0.97 8.53 18.20
CA GLU A 149 -0.67 9.48 19.28
C GLU A 149 -0.35 10.89 18.74
N LEU A 150 0.38 10.99 17.61
CA LEU A 150 0.59 12.27 16.92
C LEU A 150 -0.74 12.96 16.56
N LEU A 151 -1.71 12.22 16.03
CA LEU A 151 -3.04 12.77 15.72
C LEU A 151 -3.79 13.16 16.99
N LYS A 152 -3.71 12.36 18.05
CA LYS A 152 -4.33 12.63 19.34
C LYS A 152 -3.74 13.87 20.02
N GLU A 153 -2.41 14.02 20.01
CA GLU A 153 -1.74 15.22 20.47
C GLU A 153 -2.21 16.44 19.67
N SER A 154 -2.21 16.33 18.35
CA SER A 154 -2.59 17.42 17.45
C SER A 154 -4.05 17.83 17.59
N ALA A 155 -4.95 16.90 17.87
CA ALA A 155 -6.36 17.21 18.13
C ALA A 155 -6.57 18.09 19.36
N LYS A 156 -5.71 17.96 20.38
CA LYS A 156 -5.82 18.70 21.65
C LYS A 156 -4.95 19.94 21.72
N ASP A 157 -3.88 19.98 20.92
CA ASP A 157 -2.91 21.05 20.98
C ASP A 157 -3.49 22.38 20.44
N LYS A 158 -3.38 23.44 21.23
CA LYS A 158 -3.85 24.79 20.86
C LYS A 158 -3.06 25.40 19.70
N GLU A 159 -1.82 24.95 19.48
CA GLU A 159 -0.99 25.42 18.37
C GLU A 159 -1.40 24.79 17.02
N THR A 160 -2.15 23.69 17.02
CA THR A 160 -2.64 23.07 15.80
C THR A 160 -3.73 23.93 15.16
N LEU A 161 -3.50 24.35 13.91
CA LEU A 161 -4.45 25.08 13.08
C LEU A 161 -5.27 24.13 12.20
N SER A 162 -4.59 23.23 11.50
CA SER A 162 -5.27 22.31 10.58
C SER A 162 -4.62 20.93 10.51
N ILE A 163 -5.44 19.93 10.13
CA ILE A 163 -5.02 18.57 9.80
C ILE A 163 -5.62 18.23 8.44
N LYS A 164 -4.76 17.94 7.44
CA LYS A 164 -5.17 17.50 6.11
C LYS A 164 -4.67 16.08 5.89
N ILE A 165 -5.54 15.17 5.46
CA ILE A 165 -5.19 13.75 5.31
C ILE A 165 -5.88 13.12 4.10
N THR A 166 -5.14 12.27 3.35
CA THR A 166 -5.69 11.42 2.29
C THR A 166 -6.03 10.04 2.86
N ILE A 167 -7.22 9.53 2.62
CA ILE A 167 -7.67 8.23 3.12
C ILE A 167 -8.13 7.34 1.96
N TYR A 168 -7.49 6.18 1.81
CA TYR A 168 -7.85 5.16 0.84
C TYR A 168 -8.59 3.98 1.48
N ARG A 169 -8.10 3.48 2.63
CA ARG A 169 -8.68 2.35 3.37
C ARG A 169 -8.49 2.52 4.87
N LEU A 170 -9.54 2.29 5.62
CA LEU A 170 -9.56 2.32 7.08
C LEU A 170 -9.91 0.96 7.68
N ALA A 171 -9.49 0.72 8.90
CA ALA A 171 -9.99 -0.39 9.70
C ALA A 171 -11.46 -0.14 10.09
N ARG A 172 -12.22 -1.22 10.39
CA ARG A 172 -13.64 -1.08 10.80
C ARG A 172 -13.87 -0.30 12.11
N GLN A 173 -12.83 -0.16 12.95
CA GLN A 173 -12.84 0.63 14.18
C GLN A 173 -11.58 1.49 14.20
N ALA A 174 -11.51 2.44 13.24
CA ALA A 174 -10.34 3.26 13.02
C ALA A 174 -10.24 4.37 14.09
N ARG A 175 -9.25 4.26 14.98
CA ARG A 175 -8.94 5.31 15.97
C ARG A 175 -8.54 6.64 15.34
N ILE A 176 -8.00 6.60 14.13
CA ILE A 176 -7.66 7.79 13.33
C ILE A 176 -8.89 8.67 13.15
N VAL A 177 -10.05 8.09 12.75
CA VAL A 177 -11.30 8.82 12.58
C VAL A 177 -11.70 9.51 13.87
N LYS A 178 -11.61 8.80 15.01
CA LYS A 178 -11.91 9.39 16.32
C LYS A 178 -11.11 10.68 16.57
N TYR A 179 -9.81 10.69 16.29
CA TYR A 179 -8.98 11.87 16.57
C TYR A 179 -9.12 12.98 15.53
N LEU A 180 -9.52 12.66 14.31
CA LEU A 180 -9.91 13.66 13.30
C LEU A 180 -11.22 14.36 13.71
N CYS A 181 -12.21 13.60 14.18
CA CYS A 181 -13.44 14.19 14.75
C CYS A 181 -13.13 15.06 15.98
N GLU A 182 -12.36 14.54 16.95
CA GLU A 182 -11.94 15.30 18.15
C GLU A 182 -11.20 16.59 17.77
N ALA A 183 -10.39 16.59 16.71
CA ALA A 183 -9.73 17.78 16.21
C ALA A 183 -10.72 18.82 15.68
N ALA A 184 -11.68 18.41 14.86
CA ALA A 184 -12.71 19.30 14.33
C ALA A 184 -13.60 19.87 15.45
N GLU A 185 -14.04 19.04 16.39
CA GLU A 185 -14.80 19.45 17.58
C GLU A 185 -14.03 20.44 18.46
N ASN A 186 -12.69 20.35 18.49
CA ASN A 186 -11.80 21.31 19.17
C ASN A 186 -11.48 22.55 18.30
N GLY A 187 -12.22 22.79 17.22
CA GLY A 187 -12.12 23.99 16.38
C GLY A 187 -10.92 24.00 15.41
N LYS A 188 -10.28 22.84 15.11
CA LYS A 188 -9.24 22.74 14.10
C LYS A 188 -9.88 22.60 12.71
N GLU A 189 -9.24 23.17 11.69
CA GLU A 189 -9.61 22.87 10.30
C GLU A 189 -9.18 21.43 9.96
N VAL A 190 -10.13 20.54 9.72
CA VAL A 190 -9.84 19.15 9.33
C VAL A 190 -10.34 18.90 7.90
N LEU A 191 -9.41 18.63 7.00
CA LEU A 191 -9.69 18.26 5.61
C LEU A 191 -9.35 16.77 5.39
N VAL A 192 -10.35 15.98 5.06
CA VAL A 192 -10.19 14.55 4.75
C VAL A 192 -10.52 14.32 3.28
N LEU A 193 -9.54 13.90 2.50
CA LEU A 193 -9.75 13.44 1.14
C LEU A 193 -9.97 11.93 1.16
N MET A 194 -11.23 11.51 1.00
CA MET A 194 -11.67 10.12 1.08
C MET A 194 -11.86 9.52 -0.31
N GLU A 195 -11.11 8.46 -0.64
CA GLU A 195 -11.29 7.72 -1.89
C GLU A 195 -12.46 6.72 -1.77
N LEU A 196 -13.60 7.03 -2.39
CA LEU A 196 -14.77 6.15 -2.34
C LEU A 196 -14.69 4.93 -3.29
N ARG A 197 -13.81 4.97 -4.30
CA ARG A 197 -13.61 3.87 -5.27
C ARG A 197 -12.58 2.82 -4.78
N ALA A 198 -12.35 2.76 -3.46
CA ALA A 198 -11.50 1.73 -2.85
C ALA A 198 -12.25 0.38 -2.85
N ARG A 199 -11.95 -0.52 -3.78
CA ARG A 199 -12.66 -1.81 -3.97
C ARG A 199 -12.78 -2.58 -2.64
N PHE A 200 -14.01 -3.02 -2.32
CA PHE A 200 -14.42 -3.76 -1.11
C PHE A 200 -14.44 -2.95 0.20
N ASP A 201 -14.05 -1.68 0.17
CA ASP A 201 -14.10 -0.79 1.33
C ASP A 201 -15.01 0.43 1.08
N GLU A 202 -15.72 0.47 -0.05
CA GLU A 202 -16.60 1.57 -0.44
C GLU A 202 -17.63 1.89 0.64
N GLU A 203 -18.36 0.88 1.13
CA GLU A 203 -19.38 1.05 2.18
C GLU A 203 -18.77 1.56 3.49
N ASN A 204 -17.62 1.02 3.88
CA ASN A 204 -16.90 1.44 5.08
C ASN A 204 -16.44 2.90 4.98
N ASN A 205 -15.91 3.31 3.81
CA ASN A 205 -15.47 4.67 3.57
C ASN A 205 -16.65 5.66 3.54
N ILE A 206 -17.78 5.26 2.95
CA ILE A 206 -19.01 6.06 2.96
C ILE A 206 -19.50 6.29 4.41
N ASN A 207 -19.55 5.25 5.23
CA ASN A 207 -19.99 5.38 6.62
C ASN A 207 -19.06 6.29 7.43
N TYR A 208 -17.74 6.18 7.21
CA TYR A 208 -16.79 7.07 7.89
C TYR A 208 -16.86 8.51 7.39
N SER A 209 -17.19 8.73 6.12
CA SER A 209 -17.36 10.10 5.62
C SER A 209 -18.53 10.81 6.32
N GLU A 210 -19.63 10.09 6.58
CA GLU A 210 -20.77 10.62 7.32
C GLU A 210 -20.37 11.02 8.76
N ILE A 211 -19.67 10.15 9.47
CA ILE A 211 -19.19 10.41 10.83
C ILE A 211 -18.25 11.63 10.89
N LEU A 212 -17.35 11.76 9.91
CA LEU A 212 -16.41 12.87 9.83
C LEU A 212 -17.13 14.20 9.54
N GLU A 213 -18.09 14.21 8.61
CA GLU A 213 -18.89 15.40 8.30
C GLU A 213 -19.76 15.84 9.50
N GLU A 214 -20.41 14.90 10.21
CA GLU A 214 -21.18 15.17 11.41
C GLU A 214 -20.34 15.82 12.53
N ALA A 215 -19.05 15.46 12.61
CA ALA A 215 -18.11 16.06 13.56
C ALA A 215 -17.55 17.44 13.09
N GLY A 216 -17.92 17.91 11.89
CA GLY A 216 -17.47 19.20 11.35
C GLY A 216 -16.19 19.12 10.50
N CYS A 217 -15.71 17.92 10.13
CA CYS A 217 -14.63 17.78 9.16
C CYS A 217 -15.12 18.14 7.75
N LYS A 218 -14.25 18.80 6.97
CA LYS A 218 -14.48 18.94 5.52
C LYS A 218 -14.04 17.63 4.84
N VAL A 219 -15.01 16.90 4.27
CA VAL A 219 -14.73 15.67 3.53
C VAL A 219 -14.81 15.95 2.03
N MET A 220 -13.79 15.50 1.30
CA MET A 220 -13.75 15.52 -0.16
C MET A 220 -13.71 14.10 -0.70
N TYR A 221 -14.45 13.83 -1.75
CA TYR A 221 -14.64 12.51 -2.33
C TYR A 221 -13.82 12.39 -3.60
N GLY A 222 -12.57 11.89 -3.48
CA GLY A 222 -11.75 11.55 -4.62
C GLY A 222 -11.70 12.60 -5.74
N MET A 223 -11.32 12.14 -6.92
CA MET A 223 -11.33 12.92 -8.16
C MET A 223 -12.02 12.11 -9.25
N GLU A 224 -12.65 12.78 -10.22
CA GLU A 224 -13.35 12.12 -11.33
C GLU A 224 -12.38 11.28 -12.17
N ASP A 225 -11.28 11.86 -12.61
CA ASP A 225 -10.34 11.21 -13.54
C ASP A 225 -9.28 10.35 -12.86
N TYR A 226 -8.93 10.63 -11.60
CA TYR A 226 -7.82 9.99 -10.90
C TYR A 226 -8.24 9.39 -9.57
N LYS A 227 -7.76 8.17 -9.27
CA LYS A 227 -7.91 7.61 -7.93
C LYS A 227 -6.82 8.16 -7.01
N VAL A 228 -7.21 8.70 -5.87
CA VAL A 228 -6.26 9.15 -4.86
C VAL A 228 -5.74 7.96 -4.06
N HIS A 229 -4.48 7.62 -4.30
CA HIS A 229 -3.85 6.47 -3.63
C HIS A 229 -2.64 6.88 -2.77
N SER A 230 -2.29 8.15 -2.72
CA SER A 230 -1.27 8.70 -1.82
C SER A 230 -1.65 8.51 -0.34
N LYS A 231 -0.66 8.50 0.54
CA LYS A 231 -0.83 8.43 2.00
C LYS A 231 -0.04 9.59 2.58
N VAL A 232 -0.71 10.71 2.71
CA VAL A 232 -0.15 11.98 3.16
C VAL A 232 -1.03 12.52 4.28
N CYS A 233 -0.41 12.92 5.39
CA CYS A 233 -1.03 13.69 6.45
C CYS A 233 -0.17 14.93 6.70
N LEU A 234 -0.78 16.11 6.59
CA LEU A 234 -0.15 17.41 6.85
C LEU A 234 -0.82 18.06 8.04
N ILE A 235 -0.06 18.34 9.09
CA ILE A 235 -0.49 19.06 10.28
C ILE A 235 0.18 20.42 10.28
N THR A 236 -0.62 21.48 10.19
CA THR A 236 -0.16 22.87 10.26
C THR A 236 -0.32 23.38 11.67
N LYS A 237 0.71 23.95 12.22
CA LYS A 237 0.76 24.48 13.58
C LYS A 237 1.29 25.92 13.59
N LYS A 238 0.96 26.69 14.64
CA LYS A 238 1.42 28.06 14.83
C LYS A 238 1.74 28.32 16.29
N ASN A 239 2.92 28.87 16.53
CA ASN A 239 3.33 29.38 17.84
C ASN A 239 3.80 30.84 17.74
N SER A 240 4.41 31.36 18.81
CA SER A 240 4.94 32.73 18.85
C SER A 240 6.05 33.01 17.84
N ARG A 241 6.72 31.97 17.30
CA ARG A 241 7.80 32.07 16.31
C ARG A 241 7.28 32.01 14.86
N GLY A 242 6.03 31.61 14.63
CA GLY A 242 5.44 31.51 13.31
C GLY A 242 4.74 30.17 13.05
N ILE A 243 4.52 29.88 11.78
CA ILE A 243 3.90 28.64 11.29
C ILE A 243 4.99 27.56 11.15
N TYR A 244 4.67 26.35 11.56
CA TYR A 244 5.49 25.16 11.37
C TYR A 244 4.62 23.96 11.04
N TYR A 245 5.24 22.90 10.53
CA TYR A 245 4.54 21.78 9.95
C TYR A 245 5.05 20.46 10.50
N ILE A 246 4.15 19.46 10.55
CA ILE A 246 4.50 18.06 10.65
C ILE A 246 3.85 17.35 9.46
N THR A 247 4.67 16.73 8.64
CA THR A 247 4.20 15.97 7.46
C THR A 247 4.49 14.50 7.68
N GLN A 248 3.48 13.67 7.52
CA GLN A 248 3.66 12.22 7.47
C GLN A 248 3.34 11.74 6.06
N ILE A 249 4.25 10.94 5.48
CA ILE A 249 4.06 10.31 4.16
C ILE A 249 4.42 8.82 4.27
N GLY A 250 3.50 7.97 3.82
CA GLY A 250 3.66 6.52 3.96
C GLY A 250 3.50 5.75 2.66
N THR A 251 4.03 4.53 2.66
CA THR A 251 3.83 3.57 1.56
C THR A 251 2.51 2.80 1.69
N GLY A 252 2.00 2.65 2.92
CA GLY A 252 0.82 1.87 3.29
C GLY A 252 -0.35 2.69 3.78
N ASN A 253 -1.54 2.08 3.76
CA ASN A 253 -2.78 2.73 4.18
C ASN A 253 -2.82 2.99 5.70
N TYR A 254 -3.60 3.98 6.11
CA TYR A 254 -3.94 4.27 7.49
C TYR A 254 -4.90 3.22 8.06
N ASN A 255 -4.44 1.96 8.15
CA ASN A 255 -5.26 0.84 8.56
C ASN A 255 -4.54 0.01 9.63
N GLU A 256 -4.99 0.12 10.86
CA GLU A 256 -4.41 -0.50 12.05
C GLU A 256 -4.34 -2.04 11.98
N LYS A 257 -5.22 -2.66 11.18
CA LYS A 257 -5.22 -4.11 10.98
C LYS A 257 -4.16 -4.52 9.95
N THR A 258 -4.12 -3.84 8.80
CA THR A 258 -3.15 -4.19 7.75
C THR A 258 -1.73 -3.79 8.10
N SER A 259 -1.51 -2.76 8.93
CA SER A 259 -0.19 -2.39 9.44
C SER A 259 0.49 -3.52 10.25
N ARG A 260 -0.29 -4.49 10.75
CA ARG A 260 0.25 -5.69 11.44
C ARG A 260 0.54 -6.87 10.52
N LEU A 261 0.16 -6.77 9.24
CA LEU A 261 0.22 -7.86 8.27
C LEU A 261 1.07 -7.53 7.04
N TYR A 262 1.28 -6.25 6.75
CA TYR A 262 1.98 -5.73 5.57
C TYR A 262 3.26 -5.05 6.00
N THR A 263 4.32 -5.24 5.21
CA THR A 263 5.51 -4.39 5.38
C THR A 263 5.24 -3.04 4.73
N ASP A 264 5.31 -1.98 5.51
CA ASP A 264 5.14 -0.60 5.03
C ASP A 264 6.07 0.34 5.79
N LEU A 265 6.28 1.51 5.23
CA LEU A 265 7.13 2.55 5.77
C LEU A 265 6.33 3.84 5.95
N SER A 266 6.65 4.60 6.97
CA SER A 266 5.98 5.86 7.29
C SER A 266 7.02 6.87 7.80
N LEU A 267 7.34 7.86 6.98
CA LEU A 267 8.17 8.99 7.35
C LEU A 267 7.34 10.05 8.06
N MET A 268 7.85 10.60 9.14
CA MET A 268 7.33 11.79 9.81
C MET A 268 8.44 12.83 9.87
N THR A 269 8.20 14.01 9.30
CA THR A 269 9.21 15.07 9.15
C THR A 269 8.62 16.45 9.44
N ALA A 270 9.47 17.35 9.92
CA ALA A 270 9.18 18.77 10.06
C ALA A 270 9.81 19.62 8.93
N ASN A 271 10.30 18.98 7.87
CA ASN A 271 10.90 19.68 6.73
C ASN A 271 9.85 20.57 6.04
N VAL A 272 10.18 21.86 5.94
CA VAL A 272 9.26 22.89 5.44
C VAL A 272 8.99 22.72 3.93
N ASP A 273 10.01 22.38 3.15
CA ASP A 273 9.88 22.24 1.69
C ASP A 273 8.94 21.08 1.35
N ILE A 274 9.10 19.94 2.03
CA ILE A 274 8.19 18.79 1.90
C ILE A 274 6.76 19.17 2.32
N ALA A 275 6.61 19.97 3.38
CA ALA A 275 5.31 20.38 3.87
C ALA A 275 4.58 21.34 2.92
N LEU A 276 5.32 22.29 2.30
CA LEU A 276 4.75 23.22 1.34
C LEU A 276 4.27 22.48 0.08
N GLU A 277 5.06 21.57 -0.47
CA GLU A 277 4.63 20.75 -1.62
C GLU A 277 3.47 19.81 -1.26
N ALA A 278 3.44 19.26 -0.03
CA ALA A 278 2.27 18.52 0.44
C ALA A 278 1.02 19.40 0.53
N ALA A 279 1.17 20.67 0.95
CA ALA A 279 0.07 21.64 0.94
C ALA A 279 -0.42 21.96 -0.47
N GLU A 280 0.49 22.10 -1.43
CA GLU A 280 0.15 22.28 -2.86
C GLU A 280 -0.61 21.07 -3.42
N VAL A 281 -0.19 19.85 -3.06
CA VAL A 281 -0.94 18.62 -3.43
C VAL A 281 -2.37 18.68 -2.88
N PHE A 282 -2.58 19.02 -1.60
CA PHE A 282 -3.92 19.15 -1.04
C PHE A 282 -4.73 20.28 -1.68
N GLN A 283 -4.09 21.39 -2.04
CA GLN A 283 -4.73 22.51 -2.70
C GLN A 283 -5.21 22.11 -4.10
N ALA A 284 -4.33 21.52 -4.92
CA ALA A 284 -4.69 21.06 -6.27
C ALA A 284 -5.84 20.05 -6.21
N LEU A 285 -5.73 19.04 -5.34
CA LEU A 285 -6.80 18.05 -5.16
C LEU A 285 -8.13 18.67 -4.72
N SER A 286 -8.07 19.78 -3.94
CA SER A 286 -9.27 20.52 -3.51
C SER A 286 -9.96 21.26 -4.64
N MET A 287 -9.25 21.52 -5.73
CA MET A 287 -9.78 22.15 -6.95
C MET A 287 -10.14 21.13 -8.04
N GLY A 288 -10.00 19.82 -7.76
CA GLY A 288 -10.18 18.76 -8.75
C GLY A 288 -9.01 18.63 -9.72
N GLU A 289 -7.86 19.19 -9.37
CA GLU A 289 -6.66 19.23 -10.19
C GLU A 289 -5.53 18.36 -9.58
N THR A 290 -4.46 18.17 -10.34
CA THR A 290 -3.25 17.49 -9.89
C THR A 290 -2.04 18.40 -10.09
N VAL A 291 -1.03 18.25 -9.20
CA VAL A 291 0.20 19.04 -9.29
C VAL A 291 1.00 18.60 -10.51
N GLU A 292 1.39 19.55 -11.35
CA GLU A 292 2.14 19.27 -12.57
C GLU A 292 3.64 19.07 -12.30
N GLU A 293 4.23 19.88 -11.40
CA GLU A 293 5.64 19.81 -11.08
C GLU A 293 5.89 20.08 -9.58
N THR A 294 6.94 19.49 -9.03
CA THR A 294 7.40 19.64 -7.65
C THR A 294 8.92 19.56 -7.62
N ASP A 295 9.61 20.15 -6.66
CA ASP A 295 11.07 20.07 -6.55
C ASP A 295 11.54 18.87 -5.74
N HIS A 296 10.83 18.54 -4.67
CA HIS A 296 11.19 17.53 -3.68
C HIS A 296 10.38 16.24 -3.83
N LEU A 297 9.07 16.33 -3.76
CA LEU A 297 8.18 15.17 -3.91
C LEU A 297 8.16 14.67 -5.36
N LEU A 298 7.89 13.38 -5.55
CA LEU A 298 7.53 12.84 -6.85
C LEU A 298 6.03 12.57 -6.84
N VAL A 299 5.28 13.36 -7.61
CA VAL A 299 3.81 13.31 -7.63
C VAL A 299 3.32 12.75 -8.98
N ALA A 300 2.55 11.67 -8.96
CA ALA A 300 1.82 11.20 -10.13
C ALA A 300 0.43 11.89 -10.17
N PRO A 301 -0.13 12.08 -11.39
CA PRO A 301 0.27 11.49 -12.67
C PRO A 301 1.35 12.23 -13.46
N HIS A 302 1.68 13.48 -13.14
CA HIS A 302 2.46 14.33 -14.07
C HIS A 302 3.98 14.20 -13.89
N CYS A 303 4.52 14.34 -12.68
CA CYS A 303 5.97 14.46 -12.56
C CYS A 303 6.70 13.18 -12.09
N LEU A 304 6.03 12.24 -11.41
CA LEU A 304 6.70 11.05 -10.84
C LEU A 304 7.44 10.23 -11.91
N GLN A 305 6.77 9.85 -13.01
CA GLN A 305 7.38 9.03 -14.07
C GLN A 305 8.57 9.74 -14.71
N ASN A 306 8.42 11.02 -15.05
CA ASN A 306 9.46 11.79 -15.72
C ASN A 306 10.70 11.96 -14.84
N LYS A 307 10.51 12.26 -13.54
CA LYS A 307 11.61 12.40 -12.58
C LYS A 307 12.34 11.08 -12.33
N VAL A 308 11.60 9.97 -12.25
CA VAL A 308 12.21 8.62 -12.17
C VAL A 308 13.06 8.33 -13.41
N ILE A 309 12.53 8.59 -14.61
CA ILE A 309 13.27 8.43 -15.87
C ILE A 309 14.54 9.30 -15.87
N HIS A 310 14.44 10.55 -15.42
CA HIS A 310 15.60 11.45 -15.33
C HIS A 310 16.67 10.93 -14.34
N MET A 311 16.25 10.38 -13.19
CA MET A 311 17.20 9.78 -12.24
C MET A 311 17.89 8.54 -12.84
N ILE A 312 17.19 7.73 -13.61
CA ILE A 312 17.80 6.59 -14.36
C ILE A 312 18.78 7.12 -15.40
N ASP A 313 18.46 8.19 -16.15
CA ASP A 313 19.36 8.79 -17.14
C ASP A 313 20.67 9.28 -16.48
N ARG A 314 20.59 9.87 -15.30
CA ARG A 314 21.82 10.28 -14.57
C ARG A 314 22.70 9.08 -14.24
N GLU A 315 22.14 7.96 -13.81
CA GLU A 315 22.94 6.76 -13.57
C GLU A 315 23.52 6.17 -14.87
N ILE A 316 22.81 6.29 -16.01
CA ILE A 316 23.35 5.95 -17.34
C ILE A 316 24.57 6.84 -17.66
N GLU A 317 24.51 8.12 -17.40
CA GLU A 317 25.62 9.05 -17.62
C GLU A 317 26.83 8.71 -16.76
N HIS A 318 26.63 8.43 -15.45
CA HIS A 318 27.70 7.98 -14.58
C HIS A 318 28.36 6.68 -15.07
N ALA A 319 27.55 5.68 -15.45
CA ALA A 319 28.08 4.42 -15.99
C ALA A 319 28.91 4.63 -17.26
N LYS A 320 28.44 5.48 -18.19
CA LYS A 320 29.17 5.84 -19.43
C LYS A 320 30.46 6.60 -19.15
N ALA A 321 30.52 7.37 -18.07
CA ALA A 321 31.73 8.04 -17.62
C ALA A 321 32.71 7.09 -16.89
N GLY A 322 32.38 5.80 -16.77
CA GLY A 322 33.20 4.83 -16.04
C GLY A 322 33.07 4.94 -14.51
N GLU A 323 32.08 5.68 -14.02
CA GLU A 323 31.80 5.83 -12.60
C GLU A 323 30.85 4.72 -12.10
N PRO A 324 30.93 4.35 -10.82
CA PRO A 324 29.98 3.42 -10.23
C PRO A 324 28.56 3.97 -10.30
N ALA A 325 27.63 3.18 -10.87
CA ALA A 325 26.24 3.53 -11.05
C ALA A 325 25.34 2.40 -10.53
N TYR A 326 24.27 2.78 -9.83
CA TYR A 326 23.41 1.83 -9.13
C TYR A 326 21.96 2.27 -9.10
N ILE A 327 21.05 1.29 -9.29
CA ILE A 327 19.61 1.47 -9.08
C ILE A 327 19.10 0.31 -8.22
N GLY A 328 18.45 0.62 -7.10
CA GLY A 328 17.77 -0.32 -6.23
C GLY A 328 16.26 -0.04 -6.18
N LEU A 329 15.42 -1.02 -6.49
CA LEU A 329 13.97 -0.84 -6.54
C LEU A 329 13.25 -1.93 -5.75
N LYS A 330 12.47 -1.53 -4.75
CA LYS A 330 11.50 -2.39 -4.08
C LYS A 330 10.09 -1.89 -4.38
N MET A 331 9.23 -2.78 -4.87
CA MET A 331 7.83 -2.48 -5.14
C MET A 331 6.98 -3.75 -5.27
N ASN A 332 5.66 -3.57 -5.42
CA ASN A 332 4.79 -4.73 -5.62
C ASN A 332 4.82 -5.23 -7.07
N SER A 333 4.83 -4.32 -8.05
CA SER A 333 4.76 -4.68 -9.48
C SER A 333 5.50 -3.69 -10.36
N LEU A 334 6.07 -4.20 -11.45
CA LEU A 334 6.75 -3.45 -12.50
C LEU A 334 6.12 -3.80 -13.86
N THR A 335 5.34 -2.87 -14.43
CA THR A 335 4.66 -3.03 -15.74
C THR A 335 4.64 -1.75 -16.55
N ASP A 336 5.25 -0.67 -16.08
CA ASP A 336 5.35 0.60 -16.82
C ASP A 336 6.37 0.47 -17.95
N LYS A 337 5.86 0.50 -19.18
CA LYS A 337 6.68 0.25 -20.37
C LYS A 337 7.84 1.23 -20.50
N LYS A 338 7.59 2.54 -20.30
CA LYS A 338 8.62 3.58 -20.45
C LYS A 338 9.73 3.41 -19.42
N ILE A 339 9.38 3.10 -18.17
CA ILE A 339 10.37 2.86 -17.11
C ILE A 339 11.16 1.56 -17.39
N MET A 340 10.49 0.47 -17.81
CA MET A 340 11.18 -0.78 -18.16
C MET A 340 12.16 -0.59 -19.31
N GLU A 341 11.76 0.09 -20.39
CA GLU A 341 12.65 0.40 -21.51
C GLU A 341 13.86 1.25 -21.07
N LYS A 342 13.67 2.14 -20.10
CA LYS A 342 14.74 2.95 -19.54
C LYS A 342 15.68 2.12 -18.66
N LEU A 343 15.18 1.18 -17.85
CA LEU A 343 15.98 0.24 -17.06
C LEU A 343 16.80 -0.68 -17.95
N ILE A 344 16.26 -1.17 -19.06
CA ILE A 344 17.01 -1.95 -20.06
C ILE A 344 18.18 -1.10 -20.62
N LYS A 345 17.91 0.16 -20.98
CA LYS A 345 18.98 1.07 -21.46
C LYS A 345 20.05 1.29 -20.38
N ALA A 346 19.66 1.40 -19.12
CA ALA A 346 20.59 1.54 -18.00
C ALA A 346 21.45 0.29 -17.83
N SER A 347 20.86 -0.91 -17.90
CA SER A 347 21.61 -2.17 -17.86
C SER A 347 22.63 -2.26 -19.01
N LYS A 348 22.24 -1.91 -20.24
CA LYS A 348 23.13 -1.87 -21.41
C LYS A 348 24.29 -0.87 -21.25
N ALA A 349 24.09 0.20 -20.52
CA ALA A 349 25.13 1.17 -20.21
C ALA A 349 26.06 0.75 -19.06
N GLY A 350 25.78 -0.38 -18.38
CA GLY A 350 26.60 -0.89 -17.29
C GLY A 350 26.12 -0.53 -15.88
N VAL A 351 24.93 0.07 -15.76
CA VAL A 351 24.33 0.35 -14.44
C VAL A 351 23.92 -0.95 -13.76
N LYS A 352 24.37 -1.19 -12.54
CA LYS A 352 23.90 -2.31 -11.72
C LYS A 352 22.50 -2.03 -11.19
N ILE A 353 21.57 -2.96 -11.40
CA ILE A 353 20.15 -2.82 -11.05
C ILE A 353 19.69 -4.02 -10.23
N ASP A 354 19.32 -3.79 -8.97
CA ASP A 354 18.78 -4.82 -8.10
C ASP A 354 17.30 -4.50 -7.79
N MET A 355 16.42 -5.50 -7.94
CA MET A 355 14.99 -5.31 -7.73
C MET A 355 14.39 -6.35 -6.79
N VAL A 356 13.52 -5.91 -5.87
CA VAL A 356 12.67 -6.78 -5.03
C VAL A 356 11.21 -6.54 -5.42
N ILE A 357 10.64 -7.47 -6.21
CA ILE A 357 9.29 -7.38 -6.77
C ILE A 357 8.52 -8.64 -6.41
N ARG A 358 7.46 -8.52 -5.60
CA ARG A 358 6.70 -9.68 -5.13
C ARG A 358 5.57 -10.13 -6.06
N GLY A 359 5.10 -9.25 -6.92
CA GLY A 359 3.95 -9.46 -7.81
C GLY A 359 4.37 -9.53 -9.28
N ILE A 360 3.64 -8.82 -10.14
CA ILE A 360 3.88 -8.84 -11.57
C ILE A 360 5.19 -8.11 -11.89
N CYS A 361 6.12 -8.80 -12.55
CA CYS A 361 7.30 -8.22 -13.16
C CYS A 361 7.26 -8.53 -14.67
N CYS A 362 7.17 -7.49 -15.51
CA CYS A 362 7.17 -7.66 -16.98
C CYS A 362 8.56 -7.45 -17.59
N LEU A 363 9.62 -7.40 -16.78
CA LEU A 363 11.00 -7.30 -17.20
C LEU A 363 11.72 -8.58 -16.79
N ILE A 364 12.33 -9.27 -17.76
CA ILE A 364 13.11 -10.49 -17.55
C ILE A 364 14.59 -10.11 -17.34
N PRO A 365 15.19 -10.47 -16.19
CA PRO A 365 16.58 -10.18 -15.88
C PRO A 365 17.55 -11.14 -16.59
N GLY A 366 18.84 -10.78 -16.71
CA GLY A 366 19.91 -11.67 -17.17
C GLY A 366 19.84 -12.08 -18.64
N VAL A 367 19.07 -11.36 -19.47
CA VAL A 367 19.03 -11.57 -20.92
C VAL A 367 20.27 -10.94 -21.53
N LYS A 368 21.10 -11.77 -22.17
CA LYS A 368 22.42 -11.38 -22.72
C LYS A 368 22.31 -10.19 -23.69
N GLY A 369 23.09 -9.15 -23.44
CA GLY A 369 23.14 -7.92 -24.23
C GLY A 369 22.01 -6.94 -23.96
N GLU A 370 21.05 -7.29 -23.10
CA GLU A 370 19.88 -6.46 -22.77
C GLU A 370 19.79 -6.15 -21.26
N THR A 371 19.67 -7.18 -20.44
CA THR A 371 19.42 -7.07 -19.00
C THR A 371 20.47 -7.79 -18.14
N ASP A 372 21.71 -7.89 -18.64
CA ASP A 372 22.82 -8.59 -17.97
C ASP A 372 23.11 -8.05 -16.57
N ASN A 373 22.87 -6.75 -16.35
CA ASN A 373 23.14 -6.07 -15.08
C ASN A 373 21.89 -5.92 -14.20
N ILE A 374 20.80 -6.63 -14.53
CA ILE A 374 19.57 -6.62 -13.77
C ILE A 374 19.40 -7.92 -13.00
N GLN A 375 19.10 -7.81 -11.71
CA GLN A 375 18.68 -8.92 -10.85
C GLN A 375 17.29 -8.65 -10.28
N VAL A 376 16.43 -9.68 -10.29
CA VAL A 376 15.07 -9.60 -9.73
C VAL A 376 14.89 -10.68 -8.68
N ARG A 377 14.44 -10.30 -7.50
CA ARG A 377 14.03 -11.20 -6.42
C ARG A 377 12.58 -10.95 -6.02
N SER A 378 11.89 -12.02 -5.63
CA SER A 378 10.54 -11.98 -5.09
C SER A 378 10.55 -12.59 -3.70
N ILE A 379 9.99 -11.88 -2.73
CA ILE A 379 9.84 -12.37 -1.34
C ILE A 379 8.37 -12.57 -1.05
N VAL A 380 7.99 -13.82 -0.76
CA VAL A 380 6.65 -14.18 -0.26
C VAL A 380 6.83 -14.90 1.07
N GLY A 381 6.52 -14.21 2.15
CA GLY A 381 6.78 -14.67 3.51
C GLY A 381 5.58 -14.54 4.43
N ARG A 382 5.86 -14.39 5.71
CA ARG A 382 4.88 -14.21 6.78
C ARG A 382 4.04 -12.95 6.60
N TYR A 383 4.70 -11.86 6.19
CA TYR A 383 4.07 -10.58 5.95
C TYR A 383 4.01 -10.30 4.45
N LEU A 384 2.99 -9.56 4.02
CA LEU A 384 2.88 -9.11 2.65
C LEU A 384 3.91 -8.01 2.40
N GLU A 385 4.87 -8.24 1.51
CA GLU A 385 5.81 -7.20 1.07
C GLU A 385 5.03 -6.12 0.31
N HIS A 386 4.90 -4.93 0.92
CA HIS A 386 4.05 -3.87 0.39
C HIS A 386 4.75 -2.51 0.30
N SER A 387 5.81 -2.27 1.05
CA SER A 387 6.57 -1.03 0.98
C SER A 387 7.22 -0.82 -0.39
N ARG A 388 7.41 0.45 -0.78
CA ARG A 388 8.15 0.83 -1.98
C ARG A 388 9.32 1.69 -1.56
N ILE A 389 10.50 1.30 -2.06
CA ILE A 389 11.77 2.01 -1.86
C ILE A 389 12.42 2.17 -3.22
N TYR A 390 12.83 3.39 -3.56
CA TYR A 390 13.60 3.68 -4.76
C TYR A 390 14.95 4.23 -4.35
N ILE A 391 16.03 3.67 -4.89
CA ILE A 391 17.42 4.07 -4.63
C ILE A 391 18.06 4.35 -5.98
N PHE A 392 18.59 5.56 -6.16
CA PHE A 392 19.32 5.97 -7.35
C PHE A 392 20.68 6.52 -6.90
N GLY A 393 21.77 5.99 -7.44
CA GLY A 393 23.13 6.37 -7.08
C GLY A 393 23.80 5.45 -6.07
N THR A 394 25.09 5.67 -5.90
CA THR A 394 25.96 4.93 -4.98
C THR A 394 27.14 5.81 -4.56
N LYS A 395 27.93 5.37 -3.57
CA LYS A 395 29.14 6.05 -3.07
C LYS A 395 28.91 7.50 -2.64
N GLY A 396 27.90 7.72 -1.82
CA GLY A 396 27.55 9.03 -1.25
C GLY A 396 26.66 9.90 -2.15
N ARG A 397 26.23 9.39 -3.32
CA ARG A 397 25.30 10.07 -4.24
C ARG A 397 23.87 9.54 -4.15
N GLU A 398 23.60 8.65 -3.18
CA GLU A 398 22.31 7.97 -3.07
C GLU A 398 21.17 8.95 -2.85
N LYS A 399 20.22 8.92 -3.77
CA LYS A 399 18.87 9.50 -3.61
C LYS A 399 17.92 8.37 -3.26
N VAL A 400 17.35 8.42 -2.07
CA VAL A 400 16.43 7.39 -1.57
C VAL A 400 15.05 8.00 -1.41
N TYR A 401 14.02 7.27 -1.87
CA TYR A 401 12.61 7.64 -1.75
C TYR A 401 11.81 6.48 -1.17
N ILE A 402 10.80 6.79 -0.39
CA ILE A 402 9.70 5.86 -0.11
C ILE A 402 8.45 6.35 -0.83
N ALA A 403 7.61 5.42 -1.33
CA ALA A 403 6.54 5.75 -2.25
C ALA A 403 5.24 4.98 -2.00
N SER A 404 4.13 5.58 -2.38
CA SER A 404 2.85 4.88 -2.51
C SER A 404 2.71 4.17 -3.87
N ALA A 405 3.49 4.55 -4.87
CA ALA A 405 3.43 4.07 -6.24
C ALA A 405 4.24 2.77 -6.47
N ASP A 406 3.67 1.86 -7.25
CA ASP A 406 4.39 0.87 -8.02
C ASP A 406 4.73 1.44 -9.42
N PHE A 407 5.71 0.89 -10.11
CA PHE A 407 5.93 1.27 -11.51
C PHE A 407 4.98 0.50 -12.44
N MET A 408 3.73 0.89 -12.37
CA MET A 408 2.64 0.44 -13.25
C MET A 408 2.02 1.65 -13.93
N THR A 409 1.64 1.52 -15.19
CA THR A 409 0.99 2.61 -15.96
C THR A 409 -0.19 3.24 -15.23
N ARG A 410 -0.99 2.43 -14.53
CA ARG A 410 -2.11 2.96 -13.73
C ARG A 410 -1.66 3.80 -12.52
N ASN A 411 -0.50 3.51 -11.91
CA ASN A 411 0.02 4.27 -10.79
C ASN A 411 0.71 5.55 -11.27
N THR A 412 1.47 5.45 -12.36
CA THR A 412 2.26 6.57 -12.87
C THR A 412 1.44 7.60 -13.64
N LEU A 413 0.29 7.20 -14.25
CA LEU A 413 -0.48 8.04 -15.16
C LEU A 413 -1.98 8.19 -14.81
N ARG A 414 -2.55 7.35 -13.92
CA ARG A 414 -3.99 7.33 -13.64
C ARG A 414 -4.35 7.35 -12.16
N ARG A 415 -3.38 7.69 -11.32
CA ARG A 415 -3.57 7.81 -9.87
C ARG A 415 -2.81 9.00 -9.34
N VAL A 416 -3.28 9.53 -8.24
CA VAL A 416 -2.49 10.43 -7.42
C VAL A 416 -1.67 9.59 -6.45
N GLU A 417 -0.37 9.56 -6.68
CA GLU A 417 0.63 8.86 -5.86
C GLU A 417 1.70 9.85 -5.45
N VAL A 418 2.34 9.60 -4.32
CA VAL A 418 3.42 10.44 -3.81
C VAL A 418 4.61 9.57 -3.42
N ALA A 419 5.80 10.02 -3.80
CA ALA A 419 7.06 9.54 -3.25
C ALA A 419 7.78 10.70 -2.55
N VAL A 420 8.32 10.44 -1.36
CA VAL A 420 9.03 11.43 -0.55
C VAL A 420 10.52 11.11 -0.50
N PRO A 421 11.41 12.12 -0.74
CA PRO A 421 12.84 11.94 -0.59
C PRO A 421 13.22 11.79 0.88
N ILE A 422 14.24 11.00 1.14
CA ILE A 422 14.81 10.81 2.48
C ILE A 422 16.07 11.67 2.60
N TYR A 423 15.96 12.78 3.34
CA TYR A 423 17.06 13.69 3.55
C TYR A 423 17.91 13.32 4.77
N ASN A 424 17.28 12.80 5.83
CA ASN A 424 18.00 12.34 7.01
C ASN A 424 18.94 11.18 6.65
N THR A 425 20.22 11.33 6.96
CA THR A 425 21.27 10.37 6.57
C THR A 425 21.11 9.03 7.25
N ASP A 426 20.71 9.01 8.52
CA ASP A 426 20.57 7.77 9.29
C ASP A 426 19.39 6.95 8.80
N ILE A 427 18.24 7.59 8.51
CA ILE A 427 17.09 6.96 7.91
C ILE A 427 17.42 6.46 6.49
N LYS A 428 18.20 7.23 5.72
CA LYS A 428 18.66 6.82 4.38
C LYS A 428 19.48 5.53 4.46
N MET A 429 20.45 5.48 5.36
CA MET A 429 21.29 4.30 5.57
C MET A 429 20.45 3.11 6.06
N GLN A 430 19.53 3.32 7.00
CA GLN A 430 18.60 2.29 7.45
C GLN A 430 17.79 1.66 6.31
N LEU A 431 17.26 2.47 5.39
CA LEU A 431 16.49 1.99 4.23
C LEU A 431 17.36 1.22 3.23
N ILE A 432 18.59 1.67 3.00
CA ILE A 432 19.56 0.95 2.16
C ILE A 432 19.91 -0.40 2.79
N GLU A 433 20.19 -0.45 4.10
CA GLU A 433 20.46 -1.70 4.82
C GLU A 433 19.25 -2.67 4.80
N MET A 434 18.04 -2.14 4.97
CA MET A 434 16.81 -2.93 4.82
C MET A 434 16.69 -3.52 3.41
N PHE A 435 16.97 -2.74 2.39
CA PHE A 435 16.93 -3.21 1.00
C PHE A 435 17.99 -4.28 0.73
N ILE A 436 19.24 -4.08 1.18
CA ILE A 436 20.33 -5.06 1.05
C ILE A 436 19.99 -6.35 1.81
N THR A 437 19.41 -6.25 3.01
CA THR A 437 18.97 -7.42 3.80
C THR A 437 17.91 -8.23 3.04
N MET A 438 16.97 -7.55 2.37
CA MET A 438 15.98 -8.24 1.51
C MET A 438 16.63 -8.89 0.29
N LEU A 439 17.60 -8.25 -0.34
CA LEU A 439 18.39 -8.85 -1.43
C LEU A 439 19.21 -10.07 -0.96
N SER A 440 19.58 -10.12 0.31
CA SER A 440 20.35 -11.23 0.88
C SER A 440 19.46 -12.37 1.40
N ASP A 441 18.13 -12.23 1.36
CA ASP A 441 17.21 -13.32 1.77
C ASP A 441 17.40 -14.54 0.88
N ASN A 442 17.77 -15.67 1.48
CA ASN A 442 17.98 -16.94 0.79
C ASN A 442 17.03 -18.05 1.31
N VAL A 443 16.08 -17.69 2.18
CA VAL A 443 15.10 -18.62 2.76
C VAL A 443 13.73 -18.45 2.11
N LYS A 444 13.25 -17.21 1.98
CA LYS A 444 11.94 -16.90 1.40
C LYS A 444 12.02 -16.30 0.00
N ALA A 445 13.13 -15.70 -0.36
CA ALA A 445 13.29 -15.15 -1.69
C ALA A 445 13.28 -16.21 -2.79
N ARG A 446 12.83 -15.78 -3.96
CA ARG A 446 12.99 -16.46 -5.25
C ARG A 446 13.66 -15.50 -6.20
N GLU A 447 14.66 -15.97 -6.91
CA GLU A 447 15.38 -15.22 -7.92
C GLU A 447 14.85 -15.59 -9.31
N GLU A 448 14.55 -14.59 -10.12
CA GLU A 448 14.09 -14.77 -11.48
C GLU A 448 15.27 -15.01 -12.41
N ASP A 449 15.20 -16.05 -13.25
CA ASP A 449 16.22 -16.36 -14.25
C ASP A 449 15.88 -15.74 -15.63
N HIS A 450 16.82 -15.82 -16.57
CA HIS A 450 16.69 -15.28 -17.93
C HIS A 450 15.57 -15.93 -18.78
N ASN A 451 14.89 -16.94 -18.28
CA ASN A 451 13.72 -17.57 -18.89
C ASN A 451 12.42 -17.18 -18.18
N GLY A 452 12.47 -16.28 -17.19
CA GLY A 452 11.32 -15.89 -16.39
C GLY A 452 10.91 -16.90 -15.31
N ASN A 453 11.78 -17.88 -14.98
CA ASN A 453 11.48 -18.85 -13.93
C ASN A 453 12.05 -18.38 -12.59
N TYR A 454 11.26 -18.57 -11.52
CA TYR A 454 11.64 -18.23 -10.15
C TYR A 454 12.23 -19.43 -9.42
N LYS A 455 13.48 -19.32 -8.94
CA LYS A 455 14.21 -20.38 -8.23
C LYS A 455 14.68 -19.90 -6.86
N ILE A 456 14.86 -20.84 -5.93
CA ILE A 456 15.51 -20.54 -4.65
C ILE A 456 16.97 -20.13 -4.95
N PRO A 457 17.44 -18.99 -4.41
CA PRO A 457 18.84 -18.58 -4.57
C PRO A 457 19.77 -19.71 -4.13
N LYS A 458 20.70 -20.08 -5.02
CA LYS A 458 21.72 -21.08 -4.71
C LYS A 458 22.94 -20.35 -4.12
N ASN A 459 22.92 -20.09 -2.84
CA ASN A 459 24.11 -19.66 -2.11
C ASN A 459 24.35 -20.61 -0.93
N GLN A 460 25.60 -20.76 -0.54
CA GLN A 460 26.02 -21.54 0.63
C GLN A 460 26.10 -20.68 1.89
N ASP A 461 25.53 -19.47 1.85
CA ASP A 461 25.58 -18.52 2.94
C ASP A 461 24.68 -18.96 4.10
N THR A 462 24.92 -18.40 5.28
CA THR A 462 24.07 -18.59 6.45
C THR A 462 22.61 -18.28 6.11
N PRO A 463 21.66 -19.14 6.50
CA PRO A 463 20.24 -18.90 6.21
C PRO A 463 19.74 -17.57 6.76
N LEU A 464 19.27 -16.72 5.87
CA LEU A 464 18.71 -15.40 6.19
C LEU A 464 17.29 -15.30 5.67
N ASN A 465 16.33 -15.18 6.59
CA ASN A 465 14.96 -14.76 6.31
C ASN A 465 14.83 -13.30 6.73
N SER A 466 14.70 -12.40 5.76
CA SER A 466 14.71 -10.95 5.99
C SER A 466 13.59 -10.51 6.93
N GLN A 467 12.38 -11.05 6.81
CA GLN A 467 11.25 -10.69 7.67
C GLN A 467 11.46 -11.15 9.13
N GLU A 468 12.02 -12.33 9.35
CA GLU A 468 12.36 -12.81 10.70
C GLU A 468 13.58 -12.06 11.28
N PHE A 469 14.49 -11.60 10.44
CA PHE A 469 15.61 -10.75 10.84
C PHE A 469 15.09 -9.39 11.37
N PHE A 470 14.23 -8.69 10.60
CA PHE A 470 13.64 -7.41 11.04
C PHE A 470 12.78 -7.57 12.29
N TYR A 471 12.04 -8.69 12.38
CA TYR A 471 11.29 -9.04 13.57
C TYR A 471 12.20 -9.13 14.82
N LYS A 472 13.33 -9.84 14.71
CA LYS A 472 14.29 -9.99 15.82
C LYS A 472 14.93 -8.66 16.19
N GLN A 473 15.31 -7.85 15.20
CA GLN A 473 15.87 -6.51 15.43
C GLN A 473 14.89 -5.61 16.19
N ALA A 474 13.61 -5.55 15.78
CA ALA A 474 12.61 -4.75 16.47
C ALA A 474 12.48 -5.15 17.97
N TYR A 475 12.51 -6.44 18.27
CA TYR A 475 12.48 -6.92 19.66
C TYR A 475 13.73 -6.57 20.47
N LEU A 476 14.90 -6.70 19.87
CA LEU A 476 16.17 -6.33 20.53
C LEU A 476 16.21 -4.83 20.82
N ASN A 477 15.80 -4.02 19.86
CA ASN A 477 15.74 -2.58 20.00
C ASN A 477 14.76 -2.15 21.10
N ALA A 478 13.58 -2.76 21.17
CA ALA A 478 12.58 -2.46 22.20
C ALA A 478 13.03 -2.84 23.63
N LYS A 479 13.86 -3.86 23.79
CA LYS A 479 14.43 -4.23 25.09
C LYS A 479 15.46 -3.22 25.59
N ASN A 480 16.26 -2.66 24.68
CA ASN A 480 17.29 -1.68 25.04
C ASN A 480 16.72 -0.32 25.44
N VAL A 481 15.46 -0.01 25.08
CA VAL A 481 14.76 1.21 25.51
C VAL A 481 14.21 1.10 26.94
N ASN A 482 14.00 -0.15 27.44
CA ASN A 482 13.45 -0.43 28.77
C ASN A 482 14.51 -0.82 29.81
N SER A 483 15.77 -0.85 29.43
CA SER A 483 16.95 -1.04 30.31
C SER A 483 17.67 0.28 30.56
#